data_47707fbc222a158c3d31e510d837f871
#
_entry.id   47707fbc222a158c3d31e510d837f871
#
_cell.length_a   1.000
_cell.length_b   1.000
_cell.length_c   1.000
_cell.angle_alpha   90.00
_cell.angle_beta   90.00
_cell.angle_gamma   90.00
#
_symmetry.space_group_name_H-M   'P 1'
#
loop_
_entity.id
_entity.type
_entity.pdbx_description
1 polymer ?
#
loop_
_entity_poly.entity_id
_entity_poly.type
_entity_poly.pdbx_seq_one_letter_code
_entity_poly.pdbx_strand_id
1 'polypeptide(L)'
;MASIIIHTDGGCSGNPGPGGWAFVLHHKDGEIVGSGGEKNTTNNKMELRAVIEALGKALSFSPAEGEVELVTDSQYVKNGITSWINSWKRNGWKTASKEPVKNRELWEELDRISALVRPRYSWVKGHAGHEHNERCDALVQVEIAKFR
;
A
#
# COMPACT_ATOMS: atom_id res chain seq x y z
N MET A 1 6.33 20.80 -1.71
CA MET A 1 7.26 19.73 -1.33
C MET A 1 6.64 18.90 -0.22
N ALA A 2 6.68 17.58 -0.35
CA ALA A 2 6.07 16.71 0.65
C ALA A 2 6.90 16.67 1.92
N SER A 3 6.24 16.78 3.07
CA SER A 3 6.88 16.70 4.39
C SER A 3 7.11 15.26 4.82
N ILE A 4 6.25 14.36 4.33
CA ILE A 4 6.34 12.92 4.60
C ILE A 4 6.38 12.22 3.26
N ILE A 5 7.36 11.33 3.08
CA ILE A 5 7.48 10.52 1.88
C ILE A 5 7.49 9.06 2.31
N ILE A 6 6.60 8.27 1.71
CA ILE A 6 6.43 6.86 2.06
C ILE A 6 6.71 6.00 0.84
N HIS A 7 7.47 4.92 1.04
CA HIS A 7 7.64 3.86 0.06
C HIS A 7 6.99 2.60 0.59
N THR A 8 6.28 1.87 -0.26
CA THR A 8 5.56 0.66 0.12
C THR A 8 5.86 -0.49 -0.81
N ASP A 9 5.71 -1.72 -0.32
CA ASP A 9 5.81 -2.91 -1.14
C ASP A 9 5.02 -4.04 -0.48
N GLY A 10 4.58 -4.99 -1.29
CA GLY A 10 3.90 -6.18 -0.83
C GLY A 10 4.21 -7.33 -1.76
N GLY A 11 4.21 -8.54 -1.25
CA GLY A 11 4.49 -9.71 -2.06
C GLY A 11 4.00 -10.99 -1.42
N CYS A 12 4.07 -12.06 -2.20
CA CYS A 12 3.55 -13.35 -1.78
C CYS A 12 4.37 -14.44 -2.43
N SER A 13 4.68 -15.49 -1.66
CA SER A 13 5.37 -16.67 -2.16
C SER A 13 4.31 -17.71 -2.53
N GLY A 14 4.07 -17.89 -3.84
CA GLY A 14 2.87 -18.57 -4.30
C GLY A 14 1.69 -17.58 -4.21
N ASN A 15 0.63 -17.80 -4.92
CA ASN A 15 -0.46 -16.84 -4.94
C ASN A 15 -1.78 -17.61 -5.08
N PRO A 16 -2.41 -18.07 -3.96
CA PRO A 16 -2.11 -17.66 -2.56
C PRO A 16 -0.94 -18.39 -1.92
N GLY A 17 -0.47 -17.82 -0.81
CA GLY A 17 0.62 -18.41 -0.04
C GLY A 17 1.08 -17.44 1.03
N PRO A 18 2.23 -17.69 1.66
CA PRO A 18 2.80 -16.74 2.63
C PRO A 18 3.12 -15.42 1.98
N GLY A 19 2.71 -14.34 2.59
CA GLY A 19 2.96 -13.01 2.05
C GLY A 19 3.43 -12.03 3.10
N GLY A 20 3.93 -10.89 2.63
CA GLY A 20 4.40 -9.84 3.50
C GLY A 20 4.15 -8.47 2.89
N TRP A 21 4.14 -7.46 3.75
CA TRP A 21 4.02 -6.07 3.37
C TRP A 21 5.04 -5.26 4.16
N ALA A 22 5.44 -4.12 3.60
CA ALA A 22 6.40 -3.25 4.25
C ALA A 22 6.25 -1.82 3.78
N PHE A 23 6.62 -0.88 4.65
CA PHE A 23 6.74 0.51 4.28
C PHE A 23 7.93 1.16 4.98
N VAL A 24 8.47 2.21 4.34
CA VAL A 24 9.48 3.08 4.94
C VAL A 24 8.93 4.50 4.83
N LEU A 25 8.74 5.15 5.95
CA LEU A 25 8.19 6.49 6.04
C LEU A 25 9.29 7.46 6.50
N HIS A 26 9.53 8.48 5.68
CA HIS A 26 10.53 9.50 5.98
C HIS A 26 9.83 10.78 6.40
N HIS A 27 10.24 11.35 7.52
CA HIS A 27 9.75 12.64 7.99
C HIS A 27 10.92 13.47 8.53
N LYS A 28 10.64 14.68 8.98
CA LYS A 28 11.70 15.61 9.36
C LYS A 28 12.63 15.11 10.46
N ASP A 29 12.13 14.25 11.34
CA ASP A 29 12.89 13.74 12.49
C ASP A 29 13.52 12.37 12.25
N GLY A 30 13.42 11.83 11.03
CA GLY A 30 14.00 10.53 10.72
C GLY A 30 13.08 9.64 9.91
N GLU A 31 13.19 8.33 10.13
CA GLU A 31 12.35 7.39 9.40
C GLU A 31 11.68 6.39 10.33
N ILE A 32 10.54 5.90 9.86
CA ILE A 32 9.78 4.84 10.53
C ILE A 32 9.60 3.71 9.54
N VAL A 33 9.90 2.49 9.97
CA VAL A 33 9.77 1.29 9.16
C VAL A 33 8.67 0.44 9.76
N GLY A 34 7.78 -0.09 8.92
CA GLY A 34 6.77 -1.03 9.35
C GLY A 34 6.73 -2.22 8.41
N SER A 35 6.44 -3.38 8.95
CA SER A 35 6.26 -4.58 8.15
C SER A 35 5.40 -5.59 8.87
N GLY A 36 4.85 -6.54 8.12
CA GLY A 36 4.04 -7.60 8.65
C GLY A 36 3.80 -8.65 7.59
N GLY A 37 3.11 -9.72 7.96
CA GLY A 37 2.87 -10.79 7.02
C GLY A 37 1.67 -11.63 7.40
N GLU A 38 1.27 -12.50 6.47
CA GLU A 38 0.17 -13.45 6.64
C GLU A 38 0.58 -14.78 6.03
N LYS A 39 0.14 -15.85 6.68
CA LYS A 39 0.48 -17.19 6.23
C LYS A 39 -0.15 -17.57 4.90
N ASN A 40 -1.37 -17.09 4.66
CA ASN A 40 -2.14 -17.43 3.47
C ASN A 40 -2.82 -16.18 2.92
N THR A 41 -2.20 -15.59 1.92
CA THR A 41 -2.67 -14.32 1.36
C THR A 41 -2.35 -14.25 -0.13
N THR A 42 -2.51 -13.08 -0.72
CA THR A 42 -2.19 -12.84 -2.14
C THR A 42 -1.31 -11.61 -2.29
N ASN A 43 -0.63 -11.53 -3.42
CA ASN A 43 0.21 -10.39 -3.74
C ASN A 43 -0.58 -9.07 -3.65
N ASN A 44 -1.77 -9.04 -4.26
CA ASN A 44 -2.59 -7.82 -4.27
C ASN A 44 -3.03 -7.40 -2.88
N LYS A 45 -3.39 -8.36 -2.03
CA LYS A 45 -3.76 -8.05 -0.64
C LYS A 45 -2.59 -7.42 0.11
N MET A 46 -1.39 -7.93 -0.10
CA MET A 46 -0.21 -7.41 0.60
C MET A 46 0.16 -6.02 0.10
N GLU A 47 0.01 -5.76 -1.20
CA GLU A 47 0.21 -4.43 -1.73
C GLU A 47 -0.76 -3.41 -1.11
N LEU A 48 -2.04 -3.76 -1.02
CA LEU A 48 -3.03 -2.91 -0.38
C LEU A 48 -2.74 -2.71 1.11
N ARG A 49 -2.38 -3.78 1.79
CA ARG A 49 -2.09 -3.72 3.24
C ARG A 49 -0.91 -2.79 3.52
N ALA A 50 0.13 -2.83 2.70
CA ALA A 50 1.28 -1.95 2.87
C ALA A 50 0.86 -0.48 2.83
N VAL A 51 0.02 -0.11 1.86
CA VAL A 51 -0.45 1.26 1.72
C VAL A 51 -1.33 1.68 2.89
N ILE A 52 -2.27 0.82 3.28
CA ILE A 52 -3.18 1.10 4.40
C ILE A 52 -2.40 1.31 5.69
N GLU A 53 -1.47 0.42 6.00
CA GLU A 53 -0.67 0.52 7.22
C GLU A 53 0.22 1.77 7.20
N ALA A 54 0.81 2.08 6.06
CA ALA A 54 1.64 3.26 5.90
C ALA A 54 0.85 4.56 6.10
N LEU A 55 -0.33 4.65 5.49
CA LEU A 55 -1.17 5.84 5.64
C LEU A 55 -1.71 5.98 7.05
N GLY A 56 -2.02 4.85 7.71
CA GLY A 56 -2.42 4.86 9.11
C GLY A 56 -1.31 5.43 9.99
N LYS A 57 -0.06 5.09 9.70
CA LYS A 57 1.08 5.65 10.45
C LYS A 57 1.24 7.15 10.15
N ALA A 58 1.12 7.53 8.88
CA ALA A 58 1.22 8.95 8.48
C ALA A 58 0.15 9.80 9.16
N LEU A 59 -1.04 9.24 9.36
CA LEU A 59 -2.13 9.96 9.99
C LEU A 59 -1.77 10.42 11.41
N SER A 60 -0.90 9.69 12.10
CA SER A 60 -0.44 10.06 13.43
C SER A 60 0.38 11.36 13.44
N PHE A 61 0.92 11.76 12.30
CA PHE A 61 1.69 13.00 12.15
C PHE A 61 0.88 14.11 11.49
N SER A 62 -0.12 13.75 10.68
CA SER A 62 -0.95 14.70 9.96
C SER A 62 -1.96 15.37 10.91
N PRO A 63 -2.35 16.64 10.70
CA PRO A 63 -1.92 17.54 9.66
C PRO A 63 -0.67 18.36 9.98
N ALA A 64 -0.09 18.16 11.15
CA ALA A 64 1.03 18.98 11.63
C ALA A 64 2.27 18.89 10.71
N GLU A 65 2.45 17.74 10.05
CA GLU A 65 3.61 17.52 9.18
C GLU A 65 3.40 17.97 7.73
N GLY A 66 2.18 18.35 7.35
CA GLY A 66 1.89 18.85 6.00
C GLY A 66 1.61 17.75 4.99
N GLU A 67 2.14 17.91 3.78
CA GLU A 67 1.84 16.98 2.68
C GLU A 67 2.46 15.61 2.85
N VAL A 68 1.73 14.61 2.38
CA VAL A 68 2.19 13.21 2.35
C VAL A 68 2.28 12.77 0.89
N GLU A 69 3.42 12.20 0.52
CA GLU A 69 3.58 11.55 -0.78
C GLU A 69 3.78 10.06 -0.57
N LEU A 70 3.00 9.24 -1.24
CA LEU A 70 3.12 7.79 -1.18
C LEU A 70 3.60 7.27 -2.53
N VAL A 71 4.75 6.61 -2.51
CA VAL A 71 5.40 6.07 -3.69
C VAL A 71 5.21 4.55 -3.72
N THR A 72 4.65 4.03 -4.79
CA THR A 72 4.43 2.60 -4.96
C THR A 72 4.81 2.16 -6.37
N ASP A 73 5.22 0.91 -6.52
CA ASP A 73 5.45 0.30 -7.82
C ASP A 73 4.28 -0.58 -8.25
N SER A 74 3.26 -0.69 -7.43
CA SER A 74 2.11 -1.54 -7.70
C SER A 74 1.16 -0.90 -8.71
N GLN A 75 1.04 -1.51 -9.89
CA GLN A 75 0.06 -1.08 -10.87
C GLN A 75 -1.36 -1.34 -10.39
N TYR A 76 -1.56 -2.41 -9.63
CA TYR A 76 -2.85 -2.74 -9.06
C TYR A 76 -3.36 -1.60 -8.15
N VAL A 77 -2.51 -1.12 -7.24
CA VAL A 77 -2.86 -0.01 -6.36
C VAL A 77 -3.09 1.26 -7.18
N LYS A 78 -2.19 1.57 -8.10
CA LYS A 78 -2.30 2.75 -8.95
C LYS A 78 -3.61 2.78 -9.72
N ASN A 79 -3.92 1.69 -10.41
CA ASN A 79 -5.12 1.61 -11.24
C ASN A 79 -6.39 1.68 -10.42
N GLY A 80 -6.39 1.05 -9.25
CA GLY A 80 -7.54 1.09 -8.36
C GLY A 80 -7.82 2.50 -7.86
N ILE A 81 -6.79 3.20 -7.42
CA ILE A 81 -6.94 4.55 -6.89
C ILE A 81 -7.35 5.55 -7.96
N THR A 82 -6.75 5.45 -9.15
CA THR A 82 -6.97 6.45 -10.22
C THR A 82 -8.26 6.20 -11.01
N SER A 83 -8.73 4.95 -11.07
CA SER A 83 -9.84 4.62 -11.98
C SER A 83 -10.91 3.76 -11.32
N TRP A 84 -10.55 2.59 -10.81
CA TRP A 84 -11.52 1.56 -10.42
C TRP A 84 -12.39 1.95 -9.24
N ILE A 85 -11.80 2.58 -8.24
CA ILE A 85 -12.49 2.86 -6.98
C ILE A 85 -13.67 3.80 -7.18
N ASN A 86 -13.54 4.77 -8.07
CA ASN A 86 -14.63 5.69 -8.37
C ASN A 86 -15.82 4.99 -9.01
N SER A 87 -15.53 4.06 -9.93
CA SER A 87 -16.57 3.25 -10.56
C SER A 87 -17.24 2.33 -9.55
N TRP A 88 -16.45 1.69 -8.70
CA TRP A 88 -16.99 0.78 -7.68
C TRP A 88 -17.90 1.51 -6.71
N LYS A 89 -17.52 2.69 -6.27
CA LYS A 89 -18.35 3.49 -5.35
C LYS A 89 -19.68 3.84 -5.98
N ARG A 90 -19.70 4.15 -7.28
CA ARG A 90 -20.94 4.44 -8.00
C ARG A 90 -21.80 3.19 -8.24
N ASN A 91 -21.15 2.04 -8.35
CA ASN A 91 -21.83 0.77 -8.69
C ASN A 91 -22.12 -0.13 -7.48
N GLY A 92 -22.02 0.41 -6.26
CA GLY A 92 -22.26 -0.35 -5.04
C GLY A 92 -21.21 -1.43 -4.78
N TRP A 93 -19.96 -1.16 -5.19
CA TRP A 93 -18.82 -2.07 -5.01
C TRP A 93 -18.97 -3.37 -5.77
N LYS A 94 -19.46 -3.27 -6.98
CA LYS A 94 -19.57 -4.40 -7.91
C LYS A 94 -18.83 -4.08 -9.20
N THR A 95 -18.33 -5.12 -9.86
CA THR A 95 -17.68 -4.98 -11.16
C THR A 95 -18.72 -4.73 -12.25
N ALA A 96 -18.27 -4.49 -13.46
CA ALA A 96 -19.16 -4.29 -14.60
C ALA A 96 -20.06 -5.51 -14.85
N SER A 97 -19.60 -6.71 -14.52
CA SER A 97 -20.40 -7.95 -14.63
C SER A 97 -21.23 -8.24 -13.38
N LYS A 98 -21.35 -7.27 -12.49
CA LYS A 98 -22.13 -7.36 -11.24
C LYS A 98 -21.58 -8.35 -10.23
N GLU A 99 -20.32 -8.75 -10.39
CA GLU A 99 -19.63 -9.57 -9.41
C GLU A 99 -19.11 -8.69 -8.27
N PRO A 100 -19.00 -9.20 -7.03
CA PRO A 100 -18.40 -8.45 -5.95
C PRO A 100 -16.96 -8.08 -6.27
N VAL A 101 -16.54 -6.87 -5.90
CA VAL A 101 -15.18 -6.43 -6.09
C VAL A 101 -14.25 -7.27 -5.21
N LYS A 102 -13.18 -7.82 -5.80
CA LYS A 102 -12.16 -8.54 -5.03
C LYS A 102 -11.46 -7.59 -4.06
N ASN A 103 -11.20 -8.07 -2.87
CA ASN A 103 -10.52 -7.30 -1.82
C ASN A 103 -11.29 -6.04 -1.43
N ARG A 104 -12.61 -6.08 -1.55
CA ARG A 104 -13.49 -4.95 -1.27
C ARG A 104 -13.18 -4.31 0.09
N GLU A 105 -13.04 -5.12 1.15
CA GLU A 105 -12.79 -4.60 2.48
C GLU A 105 -11.51 -3.78 2.55
N LEU A 106 -10.46 -4.24 1.89
CA LEU A 106 -9.19 -3.52 1.85
C LEU A 106 -9.31 -2.24 1.03
N TRP A 107 -10.02 -2.29 -0.11
CA TRP A 107 -10.22 -1.10 -0.92
C TRP A 107 -11.08 -0.05 -0.20
N GLU A 108 -12.10 -0.49 0.54
CA GLU A 108 -12.92 0.43 1.31
C GLU A 108 -12.11 1.09 2.42
N GLU A 109 -11.26 0.32 3.10
CA GLU A 109 -10.39 0.86 4.13
C GLU A 109 -9.36 1.84 3.55
N LEU A 110 -8.79 1.50 2.40
CA LEU A 110 -7.86 2.40 1.71
C LEU A 110 -8.55 3.71 1.31
N ASP A 111 -9.77 3.63 0.80
CA ASP A 111 -10.54 4.82 0.44
C ASP A 111 -10.77 5.70 1.66
N ARG A 112 -11.16 5.10 2.78
CA ARG A 112 -11.41 5.81 4.03
C ARG A 112 -10.14 6.52 4.55
N ILE A 113 -9.04 5.79 4.61
CA ILE A 113 -7.80 6.36 5.15
C ILE A 113 -7.20 7.41 4.19
N SER A 114 -7.36 7.21 2.88
CA SER A 114 -6.92 8.19 1.88
C SER A 114 -7.69 9.51 2.01
N ALA A 115 -8.98 9.43 2.32
CA ALA A 115 -9.78 10.64 2.51
C ALA A 115 -9.32 11.43 3.73
N LEU A 116 -8.79 10.77 4.74
CA LEU A 116 -8.29 11.42 5.95
C LEU A 116 -6.89 11.99 5.75
N VAL A 117 -6.00 11.25 5.13
CA VAL A 117 -4.59 11.65 4.95
C VAL A 117 -4.42 12.55 3.73
N ARG A 118 -5.17 12.28 2.66
CA ARG A 118 -5.07 12.99 1.37
C ARG A 118 -3.66 12.97 0.80
N PRO A 119 -3.08 11.77 0.61
CA PRO A 119 -1.72 11.69 0.08
C PRO A 119 -1.71 11.97 -1.41
N ARG A 120 -0.53 12.38 -1.91
CA ARG A 120 -0.27 12.39 -3.33
C ARG A 120 0.33 11.03 -3.67
N TYR A 121 -0.27 10.31 -4.60
CA TYR A 121 0.23 9.00 -5.02
C TYR A 121 1.18 9.17 -6.19
N SER A 122 2.36 8.56 -6.07
CA SER A 122 3.37 8.55 -7.13
C SER A 122 3.69 7.10 -7.47
N TRP A 123 3.65 6.79 -8.74
CA TRP A 123 3.96 5.44 -9.21
C TRP A 123 5.36 5.42 -9.81
N VAL A 124 6.15 4.40 -9.44
CA VAL A 124 7.47 4.14 -10.02
C VAL A 124 7.46 2.77 -10.67
N LYS A 125 8.23 2.63 -11.75
CA LYS A 125 8.27 1.39 -12.50
C LYS A 125 9.28 0.42 -11.90
N GLY A 126 8.76 -0.63 -11.24
CA GLY A 126 9.60 -1.69 -10.69
C GLY A 126 10.53 -1.22 -9.58
N HIS A 127 11.48 -2.07 -9.22
CA HIS A 127 12.43 -1.80 -8.13
C HIS A 127 13.77 -1.23 -8.62
N ALA A 128 13.98 -1.19 -9.93
CA ALA A 128 15.28 -0.86 -10.51
C ALA A 128 15.78 0.52 -10.09
N GLY A 129 16.91 0.56 -9.41
CA GLY A 129 17.55 1.81 -9.04
C GLY A 129 16.89 2.59 -7.91
N HIS A 130 15.86 2.03 -7.28
CA HIS A 130 15.14 2.71 -6.20
C HIS A 130 15.50 2.07 -4.86
N GLU A 131 16.43 2.68 -4.15
CA GLU A 131 16.94 2.17 -2.87
C GLU A 131 15.83 1.86 -1.86
N HIS A 132 14.86 2.77 -1.73
CA HIS A 132 13.79 2.58 -0.74
C HIS A 132 12.82 1.46 -1.14
N ASN A 133 12.58 1.28 -2.44
CA ASN A 133 11.74 0.20 -2.93
C ASN A 133 12.44 -1.14 -2.72
N GLU A 134 13.75 -1.21 -2.97
CA GLU A 134 14.54 -2.42 -2.72
C GLU A 134 14.55 -2.77 -1.24
N ARG A 135 14.63 -1.76 -0.39
CA ARG A 135 14.59 -1.93 1.06
C ARG A 135 13.25 -2.50 1.51
N CYS A 136 12.14 -1.99 0.97
CA CYS A 136 10.82 -2.54 1.25
C CYS A 136 10.71 -3.98 0.80
N ASP A 137 11.21 -4.30 -0.40
CA ASP A 137 11.20 -5.66 -0.92
C ASP A 137 11.96 -6.61 0.02
N ALA A 138 13.12 -6.20 0.51
CA ALA A 138 13.90 -7.02 1.45
C ALA A 138 13.10 -7.30 2.73
N LEU A 139 12.39 -6.29 3.24
CA LEU A 139 11.55 -6.46 4.42
C LEU A 139 10.39 -7.42 4.14
N VAL A 140 9.78 -7.33 2.97
CA VAL A 140 8.73 -8.26 2.54
C VAL A 140 9.25 -9.70 2.55
N GLN A 141 10.45 -9.93 2.01
CA GLN A 141 11.04 -11.28 1.97
C GLN A 141 11.30 -11.82 3.37
N VAL A 142 11.73 -10.97 4.29
CA VAL A 142 11.91 -11.37 5.70
C VAL A 142 10.58 -11.82 6.31
N GLU A 143 9.50 -11.07 6.05
CA GLU A 143 8.18 -11.44 6.57
C GLU A 143 7.67 -12.75 5.99
N ILE A 144 7.86 -12.95 4.68
CA ILE A 144 7.47 -14.20 4.02
C ILE A 144 8.21 -15.39 4.64
N ALA A 145 9.50 -15.23 4.88
CA ALA A 145 10.34 -16.29 5.42
C ALA A 145 9.87 -16.80 6.80
N LYS A 146 9.18 -15.97 7.56
CA LYS A 146 8.65 -16.37 8.87
C LYS A 146 7.61 -17.46 8.80
N PHE A 147 6.99 -17.64 7.63
CA PHE A 147 5.92 -18.63 7.43
C PHE A 147 6.38 -19.90 6.67
N ARG A 148 7.64 -19.96 6.35
CA ARG A 148 8.20 -21.13 5.64
C ARG A 148 8.67 -22.20 6.61
#